data_4fcc837cab2c7098e134c3e5e3afe05a
#
_entry.id   4fcc837cab2c7098e134c3e5e3afe05a
#
_cell.length_a   1.000
_cell.length_b   1.000
_cell.length_c   1.000
_cell.angle_alpha   90.00
_cell.angle_beta   90.00
_cell.angle_gamma   90.00
#
_symmetry.space_group_name_H-M   'P 1'
#
loop_
_entity.id
_entity.type
_entity.pdbx_description
1 polymer ?
#
loop_
_entity_poly.entity_id
_entity_poly.type
_entity_poly.pdbx_seq_one_letter_code
_entity_poly.pdbx_strand_id
1 'polypeptide(L)'
;DEDTSSGDYPNNYHFYLPRLCNHCTKPASLEACPVRAIYKRDQDGIVLVDQDKCQGFRLCNRACPYDKVYYNYVKRKSQKCIFCFPRVEAGVAPACARQCPGRLRFVGYLEDADGPIAKLVYQWKVALPLHPEFGTEPNVYYVPPMLPASFDAEGRFSDEPRVPTEYLRYLFGPGVDQALITLDAEMDRKKAGKPSELMDLLIAKDWKSLFNITDVQITSGSGAATS
;
A
#
# COMPACT_ATOMS: atom_id res chain seq x y z
N ASP A 1 6.83 -15.17 -6.03
CA ASP A 1 6.16 -14.62 -4.83
C ASP A 1 7.20 -14.39 -3.75
N GLU A 2 7.07 -13.28 -2.98
CA GLU A 2 7.95 -13.02 -1.85
C GLU A 2 7.63 -13.98 -0.71
N ASP A 3 8.68 -14.50 -0.08
CA ASP A 3 8.54 -15.35 1.08
C ASP A 3 8.46 -14.49 2.35
N THR A 4 7.24 -14.39 2.89
CA THR A 4 6.97 -13.67 4.14
C THR A 4 7.03 -14.57 5.38
N SER A 5 7.48 -15.81 5.21
CA SER A 5 7.61 -16.80 6.27
C SER A 5 8.89 -17.59 6.06
N SER A 6 9.86 -17.45 6.93
CA SER A 6 11.18 -18.09 6.82
C SER A 6 11.86 -18.19 8.19
N GLY A 7 13.08 -18.73 8.19
CA GLY A 7 13.92 -18.93 9.38
C GLY A 7 13.66 -20.26 10.08
N ASP A 8 14.59 -20.64 10.93
CA ASP A 8 14.55 -21.86 11.74
C ASP A 8 14.09 -21.57 13.16
N TYR A 9 13.44 -22.54 13.78
CA TYR A 9 13.05 -22.42 15.19
C TYR A 9 14.29 -22.25 16.11
N PRO A 10 14.27 -21.31 17.06
CA PRO A 10 13.16 -20.45 17.50
C PRO A 10 13.04 -19.11 16.75
N ASN A 11 13.85 -18.86 15.74
CA ASN A 11 13.98 -17.58 15.05
C ASN A 11 13.15 -17.51 13.76
N ASN A 12 12.22 -18.45 13.56
CA ASN A 12 11.28 -18.35 12.45
C ASN A 12 10.42 -17.09 12.56
N TYR A 13 10.10 -16.51 11.40
CA TYR A 13 9.24 -15.35 11.30
C TYR A 13 8.11 -15.56 10.30
N HIS A 14 7.05 -14.79 10.49
CA HIS A 14 5.96 -14.67 9.54
C HIS A 14 5.37 -13.27 9.63
N PHE A 15 5.10 -12.64 8.48
CA PHE A 15 4.36 -11.38 8.41
C PHE A 15 3.45 -11.35 7.19
N TYR A 16 2.43 -10.50 7.24
CA TYR A 16 1.49 -10.34 6.15
C TYR A 16 1.93 -9.23 5.19
N LEU A 17 2.05 -9.59 3.91
CA LEU A 17 2.32 -8.64 2.82
C LEU A 17 1.13 -8.65 1.84
N PRO A 18 0.07 -7.88 2.08
CA PRO A 18 -1.12 -7.88 1.23
C PRO A 18 -0.82 -7.17 -0.09
N ARG A 19 -0.54 -7.93 -1.13
CA ARG A 19 -0.14 -7.43 -2.46
C ARG A 19 -1.35 -7.03 -3.28
N LEU A 20 -1.61 -5.74 -3.34
CA LEU A 20 -2.67 -5.13 -4.15
C LEU A 20 -2.12 -4.61 -5.49
N CYS A 21 -3.01 -4.19 -6.40
CA CYS A 21 -2.60 -3.34 -7.50
C CYS A 21 -2.20 -1.96 -6.95
N ASN A 22 -1.01 -1.52 -7.30
CA ASN A 22 -0.43 -0.29 -6.74
C ASN A 22 -0.98 1.00 -7.36
N HIS A 23 -1.81 0.93 -8.39
CA HIS A 23 -2.29 2.11 -9.13
C HIS A 23 -1.18 3.13 -9.40
N CYS A 24 -0.03 2.64 -9.85
CA CYS A 24 1.23 3.35 -9.99
C CYS A 24 1.07 4.71 -10.65
N THR A 25 1.96 5.65 -10.33
CA THR A 25 2.03 6.95 -11.00
C THR A 25 2.54 6.78 -12.44
N LYS A 26 3.50 5.85 -12.64
CA LYS A 26 4.02 5.43 -13.95
C LYS A 26 3.66 3.96 -14.21
N PRO A 27 2.42 3.64 -14.63
CA PRO A 27 2.00 2.26 -14.71
C PRO A 27 2.50 1.59 -16.00
N ALA A 28 3.50 0.71 -15.89
CA ALA A 28 4.04 -0.05 -17.02
C ALA A 28 2.96 -0.82 -17.80
N SER A 29 1.89 -1.26 -17.12
CA SER A 29 0.75 -1.90 -17.75
C SER A 29 -0.05 -0.99 -18.68
N LEU A 30 -0.07 0.33 -18.41
CA LEU A 30 -0.69 1.35 -19.26
C LEU A 30 0.14 1.56 -20.53
N GLU A 31 1.45 1.74 -20.36
CA GLU A 31 2.38 1.96 -21.48
C GLU A 31 2.39 0.78 -22.47
N ALA A 32 2.28 -0.43 -21.95
CA ALA A 32 2.26 -1.64 -22.76
C ALA A 32 0.94 -1.90 -23.51
N CYS A 33 -0.10 -1.08 -23.30
CA CYS A 33 -1.40 -1.30 -23.92
C CYS A 33 -1.47 -0.71 -25.35
N PRO A 34 -1.46 -1.52 -26.44
CA PRO A 34 -1.40 -1.01 -27.80
C PRO A 34 -2.67 -0.26 -28.22
N VAL A 35 -3.80 -0.57 -27.60
CA VAL A 35 -5.10 0.06 -27.88
C VAL A 35 -5.48 1.14 -26.85
N ARG A 36 -4.55 1.48 -25.96
CA ARG A 36 -4.77 2.48 -24.90
C ARG A 36 -6.06 2.27 -24.10
N ALA A 37 -6.38 1.00 -23.84
CA ALA A 37 -7.52 0.64 -23.01
C ALA A 37 -7.26 0.84 -21.51
N ILE A 38 -5.99 0.93 -21.09
CA ILE A 38 -5.64 1.26 -19.72
C ILE A 38 -5.42 2.76 -19.62
N TYR A 39 -5.99 3.37 -18.61
CA TYR A 39 -5.90 4.81 -18.39
C TYR A 39 -5.82 5.13 -16.91
N LYS A 40 -5.26 6.29 -16.58
CA LYS A 40 -5.20 6.84 -15.23
C LYS A 40 -6.22 7.98 -15.14
N ARG A 41 -6.99 7.99 -14.07
CA ARG A 41 -7.98 9.04 -13.81
C ARG A 41 -7.25 10.27 -13.26
N ASP A 42 -7.58 11.44 -13.76
CA ASP A 42 -6.94 12.70 -13.35
C ASP A 42 -7.38 13.14 -11.94
N GLN A 43 -8.63 12.84 -11.56
CA GLN A 43 -9.19 13.30 -10.30
C GLN A 43 -8.68 12.57 -9.05
N ASP A 44 -8.21 11.34 -9.19
CA ASP A 44 -7.83 10.49 -8.04
C ASP A 44 -6.65 9.56 -8.32
N GLY A 45 -6.09 9.62 -9.52
CA GLY A 45 -4.96 8.80 -9.91
C GLY A 45 -5.26 7.31 -10.03
N ILE A 46 -6.50 6.87 -9.95
CA ILE A 46 -6.87 5.46 -10.08
C ILE A 46 -6.63 4.98 -11.51
N VAL A 47 -5.91 3.87 -11.66
CA VAL A 47 -5.65 3.26 -12.97
C VAL A 47 -6.71 2.22 -13.27
N LEU A 48 -7.41 2.36 -14.39
CA LEU A 48 -8.52 1.51 -14.82
C LEU A 48 -8.26 0.87 -16.18
N VAL A 49 -9.07 -0.15 -16.50
CA VAL A 49 -9.12 -0.77 -17.82
C VAL A 49 -10.50 -0.50 -18.42
N ASP A 50 -10.53 0.25 -19.50
CA ASP A 50 -11.72 0.42 -20.34
C ASP A 50 -12.06 -0.94 -20.99
N GLN A 51 -13.15 -1.54 -20.53
CA GLN A 51 -13.53 -2.87 -20.97
C GLN A 51 -14.02 -2.88 -22.42
N ASP A 52 -14.51 -1.77 -22.94
CA ASP A 52 -14.99 -1.68 -24.34
C ASP A 52 -13.83 -1.58 -25.31
N LYS A 53 -12.79 -0.82 -24.96
CA LYS A 53 -11.55 -0.71 -25.76
C LYS A 53 -10.63 -1.93 -25.66
N CYS A 54 -10.69 -2.68 -24.55
CA CYS A 54 -9.77 -3.79 -24.31
C CYS A 54 -10.01 -4.90 -25.34
N GLN A 55 -8.97 -5.27 -26.10
CA GLN A 55 -8.99 -6.35 -27.10
C GLN A 55 -8.30 -7.63 -26.60
N GLY A 56 -7.83 -7.67 -25.35
CA GLY A 56 -7.30 -8.88 -24.73
C GLY A 56 -5.90 -9.30 -25.19
N PHE A 57 -5.05 -8.38 -25.63
CA PHE A 57 -3.67 -8.66 -26.07
C PHE A 57 -2.76 -9.18 -24.97
N ARG A 58 -3.10 -9.01 -23.69
CA ARG A 58 -2.36 -9.47 -22.49
C ARG A 58 -0.98 -8.86 -22.31
N LEU A 59 -0.55 -7.90 -23.11
CA LEU A 59 0.75 -7.25 -22.93
C LEU A 59 0.85 -6.56 -21.57
N CYS A 60 -0.24 -5.96 -21.10
CA CYS A 60 -0.35 -5.36 -19.78
C CYS A 60 -0.15 -6.36 -18.62
N ASN A 61 -0.51 -7.63 -18.79
CA ASN A 61 -0.28 -8.66 -17.77
C ASN A 61 1.22 -8.93 -17.62
N ARG A 62 1.94 -9.01 -18.74
CA ARG A 62 3.39 -9.27 -18.75
C ARG A 62 4.21 -8.06 -18.33
N ALA A 63 3.71 -6.85 -18.61
CA ALA A 63 4.40 -5.61 -18.31
C ALA A 63 4.27 -5.18 -16.84
N CYS A 64 3.26 -5.67 -16.11
CA CYS A 64 3.11 -5.33 -14.70
C CYS A 64 4.12 -6.09 -13.85
N PRO A 65 5.15 -5.44 -13.26
CA PRO A 65 6.17 -6.15 -12.50
C PRO A 65 5.64 -6.73 -11.18
N TYR A 66 4.44 -6.32 -10.77
CA TYR A 66 3.75 -6.80 -9.56
C TYR A 66 2.73 -7.91 -9.82
N ASP A 67 2.52 -8.33 -11.07
CA ASP A 67 1.52 -9.34 -11.49
C ASP A 67 0.09 -9.02 -11.03
N LYS A 68 -0.31 -7.74 -11.08
CA LYS A 68 -1.64 -7.29 -10.59
C LYS A 68 -2.64 -7.01 -11.71
N VAL A 69 -2.34 -7.43 -12.93
CA VAL A 69 -3.28 -7.47 -14.05
C VAL A 69 -3.53 -8.94 -14.40
N TYR A 70 -4.77 -9.34 -14.46
CA TYR A 70 -5.17 -10.70 -14.78
C TYR A 70 -6.04 -10.73 -16.03
N TYR A 71 -6.11 -11.89 -16.68
CA TYR A 71 -6.90 -12.09 -17.87
C TYR A 71 -8.18 -12.88 -17.56
N ASN A 72 -9.32 -12.31 -17.93
CA ASN A 72 -10.60 -13.00 -17.83
C ASN A 72 -10.86 -13.79 -19.13
N TYR A 73 -10.77 -15.11 -19.06
CA TYR A 73 -10.92 -15.99 -20.22
C TYR A 73 -12.35 -16.02 -20.75
N VAL A 74 -13.35 -15.80 -19.90
CA VAL A 74 -14.76 -15.76 -20.32
C VAL A 74 -15.04 -14.49 -21.10
N LYS A 75 -14.62 -13.33 -20.57
CA LYS A 75 -14.80 -12.03 -21.23
C LYS A 75 -13.76 -11.77 -22.32
N ARG A 76 -12.67 -12.54 -22.36
CA ARG A 76 -11.51 -12.34 -23.22
C ARG A 76 -10.88 -10.96 -23.09
N LYS A 77 -10.83 -10.42 -21.89
CA LYS A 77 -10.35 -9.06 -21.58
C LYS A 77 -9.46 -9.08 -20.35
N SER A 78 -8.52 -8.13 -20.27
CA SER A 78 -7.71 -7.92 -19.07
C SER A 78 -8.51 -7.16 -18.03
N GLN A 79 -8.32 -7.53 -16.78
CA GLN A 79 -8.95 -6.91 -15.61
C GLN A 79 -7.91 -6.67 -14.51
N LYS A 80 -8.19 -5.78 -13.59
CA LYS A 80 -7.36 -5.47 -12.43
C LYS A 80 -8.20 -4.85 -11.32
N CYS A 81 -7.61 -4.65 -10.15
CA CYS A 81 -8.23 -3.87 -9.09
C CYS A 81 -8.70 -2.51 -9.61
N ILE A 82 -9.92 -2.13 -9.31
CA ILE A 82 -10.52 -0.84 -9.69
C ILE A 82 -10.47 0.18 -8.53
N PHE A 83 -9.76 -0.11 -7.43
CA PHE A 83 -9.71 0.68 -6.20
C PHE A 83 -11.10 0.97 -5.61
N CYS A 84 -12.09 0.16 -5.95
CA CYS A 84 -13.50 0.39 -5.61
C CYS A 84 -13.98 1.83 -5.94
N PHE A 85 -13.56 2.41 -7.07
CA PHE A 85 -13.80 3.81 -7.40
C PHE A 85 -15.26 4.27 -7.23
N PRO A 86 -16.31 3.47 -7.49
CA PRO A 86 -17.68 3.91 -7.25
C PRO A 86 -17.97 4.15 -5.77
N ARG A 87 -17.25 3.46 -4.86
CA ARG A 87 -17.35 3.71 -3.41
C ARG A 87 -16.58 4.95 -3.02
N VAL A 88 -15.39 5.15 -3.60
CA VAL A 88 -14.56 6.34 -3.36
C VAL A 88 -15.30 7.60 -3.80
N GLU A 89 -15.96 7.59 -4.96
CA GLU A 89 -16.82 8.66 -5.44
C GLU A 89 -18.02 8.94 -4.51
N ALA A 90 -18.50 7.94 -3.81
CA ALA A 90 -19.52 8.08 -2.78
C ALA A 90 -18.98 8.45 -1.39
N GLY A 91 -17.69 8.83 -1.27
CA GLY A 91 -17.05 9.16 -0.01
C GLY A 91 -16.83 7.97 0.93
N VAL A 92 -16.81 6.74 0.39
CA VAL A 92 -16.67 5.52 1.18
C VAL A 92 -15.37 4.81 0.82
N ALA A 93 -14.59 4.41 1.82
CA ALA A 93 -13.35 3.69 1.62
C ALA A 93 -13.54 2.39 0.82
N PRO A 94 -12.50 1.95 0.05
CA PRO A 94 -12.47 0.67 -0.62
C PRO A 94 -12.83 -0.49 0.32
N ALA A 95 -13.49 -1.51 -0.20
CA ALA A 95 -13.98 -2.63 0.60
C ALA A 95 -12.85 -3.35 1.37
N CYS A 96 -11.67 -3.50 0.75
CA CYS A 96 -10.52 -4.15 1.38
C CYS A 96 -9.97 -3.38 2.60
N ALA A 97 -10.10 -2.05 2.64
CA ALA A 97 -9.75 -1.25 3.80
C ALA A 97 -10.87 -1.32 4.86
N ARG A 98 -12.11 -1.06 4.45
CA ARG A 98 -13.25 -0.99 5.38
C ARG A 98 -13.56 -2.31 6.08
N GLN A 99 -13.36 -3.43 5.39
CA GLN A 99 -13.65 -4.77 5.92
C GLN A 99 -12.44 -5.44 6.57
N CYS A 100 -11.30 -4.76 6.66
CA CYS A 100 -10.12 -5.33 7.29
C CYS A 100 -10.35 -5.48 8.81
N PRO A 101 -10.40 -6.71 9.36
CA PRO A 101 -10.66 -6.92 10.79
C PRO A 101 -9.55 -6.36 11.68
N GLY A 102 -8.31 -6.41 11.20
CA GLY A 102 -7.14 -5.85 11.89
C GLY A 102 -6.98 -4.34 11.72
N ARG A 103 -7.82 -3.69 10.87
CA ARG A 103 -7.72 -2.25 10.57
C ARG A 103 -6.33 -1.81 10.11
N LEU A 104 -5.65 -2.68 9.34
CA LEU A 104 -4.27 -2.51 8.90
C LEU A 104 -4.16 -1.76 7.55
N ARG A 105 -5.28 -1.38 6.94
CA ARG A 105 -5.31 -0.76 5.62
C ARG A 105 -5.94 0.61 5.69
N PHE A 106 -5.12 1.61 5.52
CA PHE A 106 -5.51 3.01 5.48
C PHE A 106 -5.69 3.46 4.03
N VAL A 107 -6.53 4.46 3.81
CA VAL A 107 -6.78 5.07 2.50
C VAL A 107 -6.88 6.57 2.68
N GLY A 108 -6.28 7.33 1.77
CA GLY A 108 -6.30 8.79 1.79
C GLY A 108 -5.63 9.36 0.55
N TYR A 109 -5.58 10.65 0.46
CA TYR A 109 -4.91 11.38 -0.60
C TYR A 109 -3.49 11.77 -0.16
N LEU A 110 -2.53 11.65 -1.08
CA LEU A 110 -1.14 12.05 -0.82
C LEU A 110 -0.97 13.56 -0.75
N GLU A 111 -1.84 14.30 -1.42
CA GLU A 111 -1.86 15.76 -1.43
C GLU A 111 -2.46 16.38 -0.14
N ASP A 112 -3.16 15.59 0.64
CA ASP A 112 -3.68 16.01 1.96
C ASP A 112 -2.56 15.90 3.00
N ALA A 113 -1.83 17.01 3.20
CA ALA A 113 -0.68 17.05 4.10
C ALA A 113 -1.02 16.71 5.56
N ASP A 114 -2.24 16.97 5.99
CA ASP A 114 -2.74 16.67 7.35
C ASP A 114 -3.33 15.25 7.43
N GLY A 115 -3.53 14.63 6.28
CA GLY A 115 -4.09 13.28 6.16
C GLY A 115 -3.14 12.18 6.65
N PRO A 116 -3.69 11.07 7.13
CA PRO A 116 -2.91 9.98 7.71
C PRO A 116 -1.88 9.39 6.73
N ILE A 117 -2.23 9.31 5.45
CA ILE A 117 -1.37 8.72 4.42
C ILE A 117 -0.17 9.63 4.14
N ALA A 118 -0.40 10.93 3.93
CA ALA A 118 0.69 11.89 3.71
C ALA A 118 1.65 11.96 4.91
N LYS A 119 1.13 11.91 6.14
CA LYS A 119 1.95 11.84 7.36
C LYS A 119 2.82 10.58 7.39
N LEU A 120 2.27 9.40 7.12
CA LEU A 120 3.03 8.15 7.11
C LEU A 120 4.11 8.12 6.03
N VAL A 121 3.82 8.67 4.85
CA VAL A 121 4.73 8.64 3.69
C VAL A 121 5.76 9.75 3.74
N TYR A 122 5.35 11.00 4.01
CA TYR A 122 6.21 12.17 3.86
C TYR A 122 6.75 12.71 5.20
N GLN A 123 5.95 12.74 6.25
CA GLN A 123 6.34 13.29 7.53
C GLN A 123 7.20 12.29 8.33
N TRP A 124 6.66 11.11 8.62
CA TRP A 124 7.38 10.08 9.38
C TRP A 124 8.25 9.19 8.50
N LYS A 125 7.96 9.10 7.21
CA LYS A 125 8.68 8.27 6.23
C LYS A 125 8.77 6.80 6.62
N VAL A 126 7.72 6.28 7.25
CA VAL A 126 7.62 4.88 7.69
C VAL A 126 6.81 4.02 6.75
N ALA A 127 6.01 4.61 5.88
CA ALA A 127 5.28 3.90 4.83
C ALA A 127 6.07 3.94 3.53
N LEU A 128 6.52 2.79 3.06
CA LEU A 128 7.46 2.63 1.96
C LEU A 128 6.81 1.91 0.77
N PRO A 129 7.20 2.25 -0.47
CA PRO A 129 6.72 1.55 -1.65
C PRO A 129 7.32 0.14 -1.74
N LEU A 130 6.58 -0.80 -2.33
CA LEU A 130 7.11 -2.12 -2.65
C LEU A 130 7.93 -2.06 -3.94
N HIS A 131 9.15 -2.60 -3.92
CA HIS A 131 10.06 -2.66 -5.07
C HIS A 131 10.21 -1.32 -5.82
N PRO A 132 10.72 -0.27 -5.15
CA PRO A 132 10.91 1.05 -5.77
C PRO A 132 11.85 1.01 -6.99
N GLU A 133 12.74 0.01 -7.09
CA GLU A 133 13.66 -0.20 -8.20
C GLU A 133 12.96 -0.48 -9.54
N PHE A 134 11.70 -0.88 -9.53
CA PHE A 134 10.92 -1.05 -10.76
C PHE A 134 10.56 0.27 -11.45
N GLY A 135 10.76 1.41 -10.78
CA GLY A 135 10.56 2.74 -11.35
C GLY A 135 9.11 3.10 -11.68
N THR A 136 8.15 2.31 -11.24
CA THR A 136 6.71 2.49 -11.53
C THR A 136 6.02 3.50 -10.63
N GLU A 137 6.68 3.97 -9.58
CA GLU A 137 6.14 4.88 -8.56
C GLU A 137 4.81 4.36 -7.98
N PRO A 138 4.86 3.32 -7.14
CA PRO A 138 3.65 2.73 -6.53
C PRO A 138 2.90 3.71 -5.63
N ASN A 139 1.56 3.66 -5.64
CA ASN A 139 0.69 4.40 -4.72
C ASN A 139 0.07 3.49 -3.64
N VAL A 140 0.69 2.34 -3.39
CA VAL A 140 0.44 1.51 -2.22
C VAL A 140 1.75 1.43 -1.45
N TYR A 141 1.65 1.75 -0.16
CA TYR A 141 2.80 1.83 0.73
C TYR A 141 2.64 0.83 1.86
N TYR A 142 3.74 0.39 2.42
CA TYR A 142 3.80 -0.59 3.49
C TYR A 142 4.65 -0.07 4.64
N VAL A 143 4.16 -0.23 5.85
CA VAL A 143 4.98 -0.06 7.04
C VAL A 143 5.71 -1.37 7.28
N PRO A 144 7.05 -1.39 7.38
CA PRO A 144 7.81 -2.60 7.60
C PRO A 144 7.35 -3.34 8.86
N PRO A 145 7.36 -4.69 8.84
CA PRO A 145 6.99 -5.46 10.01
C PRO A 145 8.00 -5.26 11.14
N MET A 146 7.50 -5.05 12.35
CA MET A 146 8.30 -5.01 13.57
C MET A 146 8.03 -6.27 14.37
N LEU A 147 8.97 -7.19 14.35
CA LEU A 147 8.91 -8.41 15.15
C LEU A 147 9.89 -8.31 16.32
N PRO A 148 9.67 -9.07 17.41
CA PRO A 148 10.65 -9.18 18.48
C PRO A 148 12.01 -9.59 17.94
N ALA A 149 13.08 -9.26 18.65
CA ALA A 149 14.44 -9.70 18.32
C ALA A 149 14.57 -11.23 18.27
N SER A 150 15.60 -11.70 17.61
CA SER A 150 15.96 -13.12 17.56
C SER A 150 16.37 -13.64 18.93
N PHE A 151 16.42 -14.96 19.08
CA PHE A 151 16.98 -15.64 20.26
C PHE A 151 18.42 -16.09 19.95
N ASP A 152 19.29 -15.94 20.95
CA ASP A 152 20.64 -16.53 20.93
C ASP A 152 20.60 -18.04 21.21
N ALA A 153 21.77 -18.67 21.21
CA ALA A 153 21.91 -20.11 21.47
C ALA A 153 21.46 -20.53 22.89
N GLU A 154 21.46 -19.59 23.82
CA GLU A 154 21.02 -19.76 25.20
C GLU A 154 19.55 -19.45 25.43
N GLY A 155 18.80 -19.09 24.36
CA GLY A 155 17.39 -18.79 24.42
C GLY A 155 17.05 -17.40 24.98
N ARG A 156 18.01 -16.49 25.02
CA ARG A 156 17.81 -15.08 25.41
C ARG A 156 17.59 -14.22 24.16
N PHE A 157 16.93 -13.07 24.29
CA PHE A 157 16.85 -12.12 23.19
C PHE A 157 18.24 -11.61 22.79
N SER A 158 18.56 -11.70 21.52
CA SER A 158 19.74 -11.10 20.90
C SER A 158 19.48 -9.65 20.48
N ASP A 159 20.50 -8.96 19.99
CA ASP A 159 20.34 -7.63 19.38
C ASP A 159 19.96 -7.72 17.88
N GLU A 160 19.85 -8.92 17.32
CA GLU A 160 19.54 -9.12 15.91
C GLU A 160 18.04 -9.13 15.65
N PRO A 161 17.58 -8.43 14.60
CA PRO A 161 16.17 -8.46 14.21
C PRO A 161 15.79 -9.85 13.69
N ARG A 162 14.60 -10.34 14.05
CA ARG A 162 14.11 -11.65 13.61
C ARG A 162 13.83 -11.70 12.10
N VAL A 163 13.34 -10.61 11.52
CA VAL A 163 13.27 -10.46 10.06
C VAL A 163 14.57 -9.83 9.59
N PRO A 164 15.33 -10.47 8.69
CA PRO A 164 16.57 -9.89 8.19
C PRO A 164 16.32 -8.52 7.55
N THR A 165 17.06 -7.50 8.00
CA THR A 165 16.90 -6.13 7.48
C THR A 165 17.22 -6.05 5.98
N GLU A 166 18.14 -6.89 5.49
CA GLU A 166 18.44 -6.99 4.06
C GLU A 166 17.23 -7.42 3.23
N TYR A 167 16.43 -8.37 3.77
CA TYR A 167 15.20 -8.78 3.11
C TYR A 167 14.16 -7.67 3.08
N LEU A 168 14.04 -6.90 4.15
CA LEU A 168 13.17 -5.72 4.15
C LEU A 168 13.64 -4.64 3.16
N ARG A 169 14.97 -4.43 3.04
CA ARG A 169 15.53 -3.53 2.02
C ARG A 169 15.28 -4.02 0.60
N TYR A 170 15.33 -5.33 0.38
CA TYR A 170 14.95 -5.92 -0.91
C TYR A 170 13.48 -5.63 -1.26
N LEU A 171 12.58 -5.71 -0.29
CA LEU A 171 11.15 -5.47 -0.52
C LEU A 171 10.82 -3.97 -0.67
N PHE A 172 11.36 -3.13 0.20
CA PHE A 172 10.89 -1.75 0.39
C PHE A 172 11.95 -0.69 0.07
N GLY A 173 13.13 -1.11 -0.35
CA GLY A 173 14.23 -0.20 -0.69
C GLY A 173 14.99 0.35 0.52
N PRO A 174 15.92 1.30 0.27
CA PRO A 174 16.87 1.79 1.29
C PRO A 174 16.23 2.60 2.42
N GLY A 175 14.98 3.04 2.25
CA GLY A 175 14.24 3.78 3.29
C GLY A 175 13.93 2.97 4.55
N VAL A 176 14.09 1.64 4.50
CA VAL A 176 13.77 0.71 5.61
C VAL A 176 14.53 1.06 6.88
N ASP A 177 15.82 1.35 6.79
CA ASP A 177 16.63 1.61 7.99
C ASP A 177 16.09 2.79 8.79
N GLN A 178 15.80 3.89 8.11
CA GLN A 178 15.24 5.07 8.76
C GLN A 178 13.83 4.82 9.27
N ALA A 179 13.03 4.07 8.54
CA ALA A 179 11.67 3.72 8.95
C ALA A 179 11.69 2.88 10.24
N LEU A 180 12.55 1.87 10.33
CA LEU A 180 12.69 1.04 11.53
C LEU A 180 13.15 1.86 12.73
N ILE A 181 14.16 2.72 12.58
CA ILE A 181 14.61 3.61 13.66
C ILE A 181 13.46 4.51 14.18
N THR A 182 12.68 5.07 13.26
CA THR A 182 11.54 5.92 13.64
C THR A 182 10.46 5.12 14.37
N LEU A 183 10.14 3.94 13.87
CA LEU A 183 9.13 3.06 14.47
C LEU A 183 9.54 2.60 15.88
N ASP A 184 10.81 2.18 16.06
CA ASP A 184 11.34 1.77 17.36
C ASP A 184 11.30 2.91 18.38
N ALA A 185 11.75 4.09 18.01
CA ALA A 185 11.74 5.27 18.88
C ALA A 185 10.31 5.64 19.33
N GLU A 186 9.34 5.63 18.41
CA GLU A 186 7.96 5.95 18.74
C GLU A 186 7.26 4.84 19.52
N MET A 187 7.62 3.57 19.28
CA MET A 187 7.15 2.44 20.07
C MET A 187 7.66 2.50 21.50
N ASP A 188 8.94 2.80 21.71
CA ASP A 188 9.53 2.93 23.04
C ASP A 188 8.95 4.14 23.77
N ARG A 189 8.70 5.23 23.06
CA ARG A 189 7.97 6.40 23.60
C ARG A 189 6.59 5.99 24.12
N LYS A 190 5.86 5.15 23.32
CA LYS A 190 4.54 4.65 23.71
C LYS A 190 4.61 3.70 24.90
N LYS A 191 5.58 2.77 24.94
CA LYS A 191 5.83 1.88 26.08
C LYS A 191 6.14 2.65 27.37
N ALA A 192 6.84 3.78 27.26
CA ALA A 192 7.12 4.68 28.38
C ALA A 192 5.90 5.53 28.82
N GLY A 193 4.72 5.28 28.29
CA GLY A 193 3.48 6.00 28.62
C GLY A 193 3.40 7.41 28.05
N LYS A 194 4.29 7.78 27.12
CA LYS A 194 4.26 9.09 26.45
C LYS A 194 3.35 9.05 25.21
N PRO A 195 2.70 10.17 24.86
CA PRO A 195 1.86 10.23 23.66
C PRO A 195 2.71 10.05 22.40
N SER A 196 2.21 9.25 21.46
CA SER A 196 2.79 9.05 20.14
C SER A 196 1.67 9.07 19.08
N GLU A 197 1.63 10.10 18.27
CA GLU A 197 0.65 10.24 17.19
C GLU A 197 0.83 9.11 16.15
N LEU A 198 2.07 8.78 15.81
CA LEU A 198 2.37 7.70 14.86
C LEU A 198 1.82 6.36 15.37
N MET A 199 2.09 5.99 16.60
CA MET A 199 1.60 4.73 17.16
C MET A 199 0.08 4.73 17.32
N ASP A 200 -0.54 5.85 17.73
CA ASP A 200 -1.99 5.96 17.81
C ASP A 200 -2.65 5.80 16.44
N LEU A 201 -2.01 6.31 15.38
CA LEU A 201 -2.46 6.11 13.99
C LEU A 201 -2.31 4.65 13.57
N LEU A 202 -1.15 4.04 13.75
CA LEU A 202 -0.87 2.68 13.29
C LEU A 202 -1.76 1.62 13.96
N ILE A 203 -2.12 1.80 15.24
CA ILE A 203 -3.07 0.93 15.94
C ILE A 203 -4.54 1.29 15.66
N ALA A 204 -4.77 2.26 14.77
CA ALA A 204 -6.10 2.76 14.41
C ALA A 204 -6.95 3.10 15.63
N LYS A 205 -6.40 3.84 16.60
CA LYS A 205 -7.06 4.23 17.86
C LYS A 205 -8.36 4.98 17.59
N ASP A 206 -8.34 5.89 16.62
CA ASP A 206 -9.53 6.58 16.11
C ASP A 206 -9.92 6.09 14.73
N TRP A 207 -10.29 4.81 14.65
CA TRP A 207 -10.54 4.14 13.38
C TRP A 207 -11.78 4.67 12.63
N LYS A 208 -12.72 5.31 13.30
CA LYS A 208 -13.97 5.79 12.65
C LYS A 208 -13.68 6.90 11.66
N SER A 209 -12.83 7.83 12.00
CA SER A 209 -12.41 8.92 11.12
C SER A 209 -11.54 8.42 9.95
N LEU A 210 -10.70 7.41 10.19
CA LEU A 210 -9.78 6.87 9.18
C LEU A 210 -10.46 6.15 8.01
N PHE A 211 -11.72 5.75 8.14
CA PHE A 211 -12.45 4.99 7.12
C PHE A 211 -13.59 5.76 6.45
N ASN A 212 -13.76 7.02 6.80
CA ASN A 212 -14.64 7.95 6.10
C ASN A 212 -13.77 8.88 5.23
N ILE A 213 -13.88 8.74 3.92
CA ILE A 213 -13.20 9.64 2.96
C ILE A 213 -14.02 10.93 2.77
N THR A 214 -15.12 11.07 3.48
CA THR A 214 -16.18 12.05 3.24
C THR A 214 -15.79 13.52 3.45
N ASP A 215 -14.71 13.81 4.14
CA ASP A 215 -14.37 15.20 4.47
C ASP A 215 -13.33 15.81 3.51
N VAL A 216 -12.74 15.02 2.63
CA VAL A 216 -11.89 15.53 1.56
C VAL A 216 -12.78 15.83 0.35
N GLN A 217 -13.21 17.05 0.28
CA GLN A 217 -13.87 17.77 -0.80
C GLN A 217 -13.91 17.09 -2.18
N ILE A 218 -14.93 16.28 -2.43
CA ILE A 218 -15.42 15.99 -3.79
C ILE A 218 -16.02 17.27 -4.43
N THR A 219 -15.85 18.44 -3.81
CA THR A 219 -16.46 19.71 -4.21
C THR A 219 -15.77 20.42 -5.36
N SER A 220 -14.67 19.91 -5.92
CA SER A 220 -14.02 20.58 -7.05
C SER A 220 -14.37 20.01 -8.43
N GLY A 221 -15.32 19.08 -8.52
CA GLY A 221 -15.72 18.44 -9.79
C GLY A 221 -17.17 18.66 -10.24
N SER A 222 -17.98 19.44 -9.54
CA SER A 222 -19.34 19.78 -10.00
C SER A 222 -19.36 21.04 -10.88
N GLY A 223 -18.53 21.02 -11.94
CA GLY A 223 -18.56 21.96 -13.03
C GLY A 223 -19.35 21.39 -14.19
N ALA A 224 -20.64 21.76 -14.24
CA ALA A 224 -21.46 21.86 -15.43
C ALA A 224 -21.54 20.64 -16.37
N ALA A 225 -22.58 19.86 -16.20
CA ALA A 225 -23.32 19.31 -17.34
C ALA A 225 -24.73 19.87 -17.27
N THR A 226 -24.91 21.10 -17.74
CA THR A 226 -26.20 21.62 -18.19
C THR A 226 -26.14 21.74 -19.69
N SER A 227 -27.08 21.11 -20.33
CA SER A 227 -27.63 21.10 -21.68
C SER A 227 -27.27 19.95 -22.53
#